data_74303d9a7af84c036b2543252899cb64
#
_entry.id   74303d9a7af84c036b2543252899cb64
#
_cell.length_a   1.000
_cell.length_b   1.000
_cell.length_c   1.000
_cell.angle_alpha   90.00
_cell.angle_beta   90.00
_cell.angle_gamma   90.00
#
_symmetry.space_group_name_H-M   'P 1'
#
loop_
_entity.id
_entity.type
_entity.pdbx_description
1 polymer ?
#
loop_
_entity_poly.entity_id
_entity_poly.type
_entity_poly.pdbx_seq_one_letter_code
_entity_poly.pdbx_strand_id
1 'polypeptide(L)'
;AIYGTVGYQAPEVAEVGPTVASDIWTIGRTLLVLCMEFKGYQSTYLSSLPDPASTPLFQEYDSLYWLIARCCALDPDDRFASADELRVQALGVLREVVAQSTEGTALTSSASQLFTTPAVATATLDWSQLPWLRADTSDPQHSWLSSVAPGDPKQRLADLDEAPEYTAEV
;
A
#
# COMPACT_ATOMS: atom_id res chain seq x y z
N ALA A 1 30.29 -0.80 9.63
CA ALA A 1 29.99 -2.21 9.42
C ALA A 1 28.48 -2.34 9.18
N ILE A 2 28.10 -2.96 8.09
CA ILE A 2 26.70 -3.23 7.76
C ILE A 2 26.36 -4.59 8.41
N TYR A 3 25.43 -4.58 9.34
CA TYR A 3 24.93 -5.79 9.98
C TYR A 3 23.54 -6.11 9.43
N GLY A 4 23.31 -7.35 9.05
CA GLY A 4 22.02 -7.82 8.57
C GLY A 4 21.93 -9.33 8.63
N THR A 5 20.71 -9.85 8.76
CA THR A 5 20.43 -11.28 8.73
C THR A 5 20.06 -11.69 7.30
N VAL A 6 20.73 -12.72 6.78
CA VAL A 6 20.43 -13.27 5.45
C VAL A 6 18.95 -13.61 5.33
N GLY A 7 18.33 -13.19 4.24
CA GLY A 7 16.90 -13.40 3.97
C GLY A 7 15.98 -12.29 4.47
N TYR A 8 16.47 -11.37 5.31
CA TYR A 8 15.71 -10.19 5.78
C TYR A 8 16.24 -8.88 5.23
N GLN A 9 17.52 -8.81 4.91
CA GLN A 9 18.17 -7.61 4.41
C GLN A 9 17.77 -7.34 2.96
N ALA A 10 17.48 -6.08 2.65
CA ALA A 10 17.20 -5.66 1.28
C ALA A 10 18.45 -5.78 0.40
N PRO A 11 18.29 -6.18 -0.88
CA PRO A 11 19.43 -6.48 -1.76
C PRO A 11 20.36 -5.30 -1.99
N GLU A 12 19.83 -4.08 -2.05
CA GLU A 12 20.58 -2.85 -2.31
C GLU A 12 21.45 -2.36 -1.14
N VAL A 13 21.20 -2.84 0.09
CA VAL A 13 21.89 -2.36 1.30
C VAL A 13 23.40 -2.55 1.22
N ALA A 14 23.88 -3.57 0.52
CA ALA A 14 25.31 -3.81 0.34
C ALA A 14 26.00 -2.69 -0.47
N GLU A 15 25.27 -2.03 -1.37
CA GLU A 15 25.78 -1.02 -2.29
C GLU A 15 25.54 0.41 -1.78
N VAL A 16 24.30 0.70 -1.35
CA VAL A 16 23.89 2.07 -0.98
C VAL A 16 23.78 2.28 0.53
N GLY A 17 23.88 1.23 1.34
CA GLY A 17 23.69 1.29 2.78
C GLY A 17 22.22 1.22 3.20
N PRO A 18 21.94 1.27 4.52
CA PRO A 18 20.58 1.20 5.06
C PRO A 18 19.79 2.50 4.77
N THR A 19 18.54 2.35 4.37
CA THR A 19 17.58 3.41 4.07
C THR A 19 16.23 3.10 4.68
N VAL A 20 15.29 4.05 4.68
CA VAL A 20 13.89 3.78 5.06
C VAL A 20 13.29 2.68 4.19
N ALA A 21 13.55 2.70 2.88
CA ALA A 21 13.07 1.66 1.96
C ALA A 21 13.62 0.28 2.29
N SER A 22 14.88 0.17 2.74
CA SER A 22 15.46 -1.11 3.19
C SER A 22 14.85 -1.63 4.50
N ASP A 23 14.41 -0.73 5.38
CA ASP A 23 13.69 -1.11 6.59
C ASP A 23 12.28 -1.61 6.25
N ILE A 24 11.59 -0.98 5.30
CA ILE A 24 10.29 -1.44 4.77
C ILE A 24 10.42 -2.87 4.21
N TRP A 25 11.47 -3.16 3.44
CA TRP A 25 11.76 -4.51 2.98
C TRP A 25 11.88 -5.50 4.15
N THR A 26 12.68 -5.16 5.14
CA THR A 26 12.90 -6.00 6.32
C THR A 26 11.59 -6.28 7.07
N ILE A 27 10.70 -5.30 7.18
CA ILE A 27 9.37 -5.46 7.77
C ILE A 27 8.54 -6.45 6.92
N GLY A 28 8.51 -6.31 5.59
CA GLY A 28 7.78 -7.21 4.71
C GLY A 28 8.27 -8.66 4.83
N ARG A 29 9.58 -8.87 4.86
CA ARG A 29 10.20 -10.20 5.07
C ARG A 29 9.87 -10.78 6.43
N THR A 30 9.85 -9.94 7.46
CA THR A 30 9.51 -10.35 8.82
C THR A 30 8.04 -10.76 8.92
N LEU A 31 7.12 -9.99 8.34
CA LEU A 31 5.70 -10.32 8.28
C LEU A 31 5.49 -11.68 7.61
N LEU A 32 6.15 -11.93 6.48
CA LEU A 32 6.05 -13.20 5.78
C LEU A 32 6.44 -14.40 6.67
N VAL A 33 7.57 -14.30 7.37
CA VAL A 33 8.05 -15.35 8.27
C VAL A 33 7.14 -15.53 9.50
N LEU A 34 6.50 -14.46 9.98
CA LEU A 34 5.57 -14.54 11.11
C LEU A 34 4.21 -15.12 10.72
N CYS A 35 3.76 -14.88 9.47
CA CYS A 35 2.45 -15.32 9.02
C CYS A 35 2.42 -16.75 8.49
N MET A 36 3.56 -17.32 8.08
CA MET A 36 3.62 -18.68 7.53
C MET A 36 4.98 -19.34 7.75
N GLU A 37 5.01 -20.67 7.68
CA GLU A 37 6.27 -21.42 7.63
C GLU A 37 6.98 -21.17 6.29
N PHE A 38 7.83 -20.14 6.25
CA PHE A 38 8.52 -19.72 5.04
C PHE A 38 9.88 -20.38 4.89
N LYS A 39 9.88 -21.58 4.33
CA LYS A 39 11.12 -22.33 4.02
C LYS A 39 11.82 -21.73 2.79
N GLY A 40 13.15 -21.68 2.83
CA GLY A 40 13.96 -21.19 1.70
C GLY A 40 14.11 -19.67 1.62
N TYR A 41 13.70 -18.91 2.64
CA TYR A 41 13.86 -17.44 2.66
C TYR A 41 15.32 -16.97 2.63
N GLN A 42 16.26 -17.85 3.01
CA GLN A 42 17.70 -17.59 2.96
C GLN A 42 18.40 -18.14 1.70
N SER A 43 17.65 -18.73 0.77
CA SER A 43 18.17 -19.37 -0.43
C SER A 43 17.31 -19.12 -1.65
N THR A 44 16.32 -19.97 -1.92
CA THR A 44 15.45 -19.90 -3.11
C THR A 44 14.69 -18.58 -3.21
N TYR A 45 14.24 -18.04 -2.06
CA TYR A 45 13.45 -16.82 -1.97
C TYR A 45 14.24 -15.67 -1.37
N LEU A 46 15.54 -15.57 -1.63
CA LEU A 46 16.38 -14.52 -1.05
C LEU A 46 15.90 -13.13 -1.41
N SER A 47 15.43 -12.93 -2.65
CA SER A 47 14.91 -11.66 -3.17
C SER A 47 13.58 -11.79 -3.89
N SER A 48 12.85 -12.89 -3.66
CA SER A 48 11.54 -13.14 -4.24
C SER A 48 10.55 -13.62 -3.18
N LEU A 49 9.28 -13.71 -3.56
CA LEU A 49 8.19 -14.21 -2.74
C LEU A 49 7.67 -15.54 -3.29
N PRO A 50 7.01 -16.36 -2.45
CA PRO A 50 6.28 -17.52 -2.93
C PRO A 50 5.16 -17.09 -3.89
N ASP A 51 4.86 -17.94 -4.87
CA ASP A 51 3.76 -17.72 -5.79
C ASP A 51 2.42 -17.71 -5.04
N PRO A 52 1.61 -16.62 -5.13
CA PRO A 52 0.33 -16.52 -4.46
C PRO A 52 -0.66 -17.60 -4.89
N ALA A 53 -0.61 -18.05 -6.16
CA ALA A 53 -1.51 -19.09 -6.65
C ALA A 53 -1.27 -20.47 -6.00
N SER A 54 -0.08 -20.69 -5.45
CA SER A 54 0.29 -21.95 -4.77
C SER A 54 0.40 -21.84 -3.25
N THR A 55 0.18 -20.66 -2.69
CA THR A 55 0.32 -20.37 -1.25
C THR A 55 -1.05 -20.18 -0.61
N PRO A 56 -1.56 -21.14 0.21
CA PRO A 56 -2.91 -21.08 0.78
C PRO A 56 -3.21 -19.78 1.53
N LEU A 57 -2.25 -19.26 2.30
CA LEU A 57 -2.39 -18.00 3.02
C LEU A 57 -2.70 -16.82 2.09
N PHE A 58 -2.09 -16.77 0.93
CA PHE A 58 -2.27 -15.69 -0.05
C PHE A 58 -3.51 -15.88 -0.91
N GLN A 59 -4.00 -17.11 -1.04
CA GLN A 59 -5.31 -17.39 -1.65
C GLN A 59 -6.46 -16.97 -0.74
N GLU A 60 -6.28 -17.09 0.57
CA GLU A 60 -7.26 -16.67 1.57
C GLU A 60 -7.23 -15.15 1.80
N TYR A 61 -6.05 -14.55 1.84
CA TYR A 61 -5.83 -13.12 2.11
C TYR A 61 -4.93 -12.50 1.02
N ASP A 62 -5.50 -12.17 -0.11
CA ASP A 62 -4.75 -11.60 -1.23
C ASP A 62 -4.21 -10.20 -0.91
N SER A 63 -4.93 -9.42 -0.12
CA SER A 63 -4.47 -8.12 0.38
C SER A 63 -3.16 -8.22 1.18
N LEU A 64 -2.99 -9.30 1.97
CA LEU A 64 -1.75 -9.57 2.70
C LEU A 64 -0.58 -9.84 1.73
N TYR A 65 -0.84 -10.60 0.65
CA TYR A 65 0.16 -10.80 -0.38
C TYR A 65 0.62 -9.48 -0.99
N TRP A 66 -0.32 -8.63 -1.43
CA TRP A 66 0.01 -7.36 -2.07
C TRP A 66 0.71 -6.38 -1.14
N LEU A 67 0.35 -6.36 0.15
CA LEU A 67 1.07 -5.60 1.17
C LEU A 67 2.53 -6.03 1.26
N ILE A 68 2.77 -7.35 1.39
CA ILE A 68 4.13 -7.91 1.50
C ILE A 68 4.90 -7.72 0.18
N ALA A 69 4.25 -7.91 -0.97
CA ALA A 69 4.86 -7.74 -2.28
C ALA A 69 5.34 -6.31 -2.50
N ARG A 70 4.55 -5.31 -2.10
CA ARG A 70 4.96 -3.92 -2.15
C ARG A 70 6.12 -3.62 -1.19
N CYS A 71 6.10 -4.15 0.02
CA CYS A 71 7.26 -4.04 0.92
C CYS A 71 8.53 -4.62 0.31
N CYS A 72 8.39 -5.74 -0.42
CA CYS A 72 9.49 -6.53 -0.97
C CYS A 72 9.70 -6.27 -2.47
N ALA A 73 9.28 -5.14 -3.01
CA ALA A 73 9.61 -4.74 -4.37
C ALA A 73 11.13 -4.62 -4.54
N LEU A 74 11.65 -5.09 -5.67
CA LEU A 74 13.11 -5.04 -5.94
C LEU A 74 13.60 -3.61 -6.07
N ASP A 75 12.84 -2.77 -6.76
CA ASP A 75 13.11 -1.33 -6.80
C ASP A 75 12.67 -0.70 -5.47
N PRO A 76 13.56 -0.02 -4.74
CA PRO A 76 13.21 0.68 -3.50
C PRO A 76 12.12 1.75 -3.67
N ASP A 77 12.03 2.38 -4.85
CA ASP A 77 11.05 3.44 -5.14
C ASP A 77 9.63 2.89 -5.33
N ASP A 78 9.48 1.59 -5.63
CA ASP A 78 8.19 0.90 -5.71
C ASP A 78 7.65 0.48 -4.34
N ARG A 79 8.43 0.63 -3.26
CA ARG A 79 8.02 0.28 -1.90
C ARG A 79 7.16 1.39 -1.29
N PHE A 80 6.66 1.16 -0.07
CA PHE A 80 6.03 2.22 0.72
C PHE A 80 7.05 3.31 1.03
N ALA A 81 6.67 4.56 0.83
CA ALA A 81 7.55 5.72 1.04
C ALA A 81 7.88 5.96 2.53
N SER A 82 7.04 5.45 3.43
CA SER A 82 7.24 5.60 4.88
C SER A 82 6.66 4.44 5.69
N ALA A 83 7.12 4.29 6.92
CA ALA A 83 6.54 3.35 7.87
C ALA A 83 5.10 3.71 8.24
N ASP A 84 4.70 4.97 8.17
CA ASP A 84 3.32 5.39 8.44
C ASP A 84 2.38 4.98 7.31
N GLU A 85 2.79 5.14 6.04
CA GLU A 85 2.05 4.62 4.90
C GLU A 85 1.85 3.10 5.02
N LEU A 86 2.92 2.36 5.27
CA LEU A 86 2.86 0.92 5.51
C LEU A 86 1.90 0.58 6.67
N ARG A 87 1.98 1.29 7.79
CA ARG A 87 1.12 1.09 8.95
C ARG A 87 -0.37 1.24 8.61
N VAL A 88 -0.73 2.26 7.85
CA VAL A 88 -2.11 2.50 7.43
C VAL A 88 -2.63 1.35 6.57
N GLN A 89 -1.84 0.89 5.61
CA GLN A 89 -2.21 -0.24 4.76
C GLN A 89 -2.27 -1.56 5.55
N ALA A 90 -1.30 -1.82 6.42
CA ALA A 90 -1.29 -3.01 7.27
C ALA A 90 -2.52 -3.07 8.20
N LEU A 91 -3.00 -1.93 8.72
CA LEU A 91 -4.24 -1.88 9.49
C LEU A 91 -5.46 -2.25 8.65
N GLY A 92 -5.49 -1.89 7.36
CA GLY A 92 -6.54 -2.32 6.43
C GLY A 92 -6.57 -3.84 6.28
N VAL A 93 -5.41 -4.43 6.00
CA VAL A 93 -5.25 -5.89 5.90
C VAL A 93 -5.62 -6.60 7.20
N LEU A 94 -5.18 -6.08 8.35
CA LEU A 94 -5.54 -6.65 9.66
C LEU A 94 -7.05 -6.67 9.88
N ARG A 95 -7.76 -5.62 9.49
CA ARG A 95 -9.23 -5.55 9.60
C ARG A 95 -9.90 -6.60 8.73
N GLU A 96 -9.42 -6.81 7.51
CA GLU A 96 -9.92 -7.84 6.63
C GLU A 96 -9.74 -9.24 7.26
N VAL A 97 -8.52 -9.56 7.70
CA VAL A 97 -8.21 -10.83 8.35
C VAL A 97 -9.10 -11.08 9.57
N VAL A 98 -9.28 -10.07 10.43
CA VAL A 98 -10.15 -10.18 11.61
C VAL A 98 -11.61 -10.34 11.23
N ALA A 99 -12.10 -9.59 10.22
CA ALA A 99 -13.49 -9.70 9.75
C ALA A 99 -13.79 -11.09 9.16
N GLN A 100 -12.85 -11.69 8.44
CA GLN A 100 -12.99 -13.03 7.90
C GLN A 100 -12.89 -14.12 8.98
N SER A 101 -12.04 -13.92 10.00
CA SER A 101 -11.82 -14.92 11.07
C SER A 101 -12.91 -14.94 12.13
N THR A 102 -13.72 -13.88 12.29
CA THR A 102 -14.71 -13.71 13.37
C THR A 102 -16.16 -13.87 12.92
N GLU A 103 -16.46 -14.74 11.97
CA GLU A 103 -17.82 -15.09 11.52
C GLU A 103 -18.72 -13.85 11.26
N GLY A 104 -18.20 -12.90 10.52
CA GLY A 104 -18.99 -11.75 10.06
C GLY A 104 -19.23 -10.67 11.10
N THR A 105 -18.46 -10.61 12.17
CA THR A 105 -18.50 -9.48 13.10
C THR A 105 -18.00 -8.23 12.39
N ALA A 106 -18.89 -7.31 12.06
CA ALA A 106 -18.53 -6.02 11.48
C ALA A 106 -17.67 -5.24 12.47
N LEU A 107 -16.41 -5.06 12.15
CA LEU A 107 -15.54 -4.16 12.91
C LEU A 107 -15.79 -2.73 12.45
N THR A 108 -16.13 -1.84 13.37
CA THR A 108 -16.14 -0.41 13.09
C THR A 108 -14.72 0.03 12.75
N SER A 109 -14.50 0.47 11.53
CA SER A 109 -13.22 1.06 11.14
C SER A 109 -13.20 2.54 11.49
N SER A 110 -12.05 3.06 11.93
CA SER A 110 -11.80 4.49 11.87
C SER A 110 -11.86 4.96 10.41
N ALA A 111 -12.27 6.22 10.19
CA ALA A 111 -12.23 6.79 8.85
C ALA A 111 -10.81 6.66 8.26
N SER A 112 -10.72 6.31 6.97
CA SER A 112 -9.45 6.27 6.27
C SER A 112 -8.81 7.66 6.27
N GLN A 113 -7.49 7.72 6.43
CA GLN A 113 -6.75 8.97 6.25
C GLN A 113 -6.61 9.36 4.76
N LEU A 114 -6.75 8.37 3.87
CA LEU A 114 -6.59 8.57 2.43
C LEU A 114 -7.87 9.06 1.75
N PHE A 115 -9.03 8.86 2.38
CA PHE A 115 -10.32 9.23 1.79
C PHE A 115 -11.06 10.26 2.63
N THR A 116 -11.93 11.02 1.98
CA THR A 116 -12.89 11.88 2.67
C THR A 116 -13.86 11.04 3.49
N THR A 117 -14.43 11.61 4.53
CA THR A 117 -15.46 10.90 5.32
C THR A 117 -16.66 10.57 4.43
N PRO A 118 -17.09 9.29 4.36
CA PRO A 118 -18.25 8.92 3.54
C PRO A 118 -19.50 9.65 4.02
N ALA A 119 -20.34 10.04 3.08
CA ALA A 119 -21.71 10.45 3.41
C ALA A 119 -22.44 9.28 4.07
N VAL A 120 -23.41 9.54 4.93
CA VAL A 120 -24.17 8.51 5.64
C VAL A 120 -24.76 7.53 4.62
N ALA A 121 -24.43 6.25 4.78
CA ALA A 121 -24.85 5.19 3.87
C ALA A 121 -26.38 5.12 3.78
N THR A 122 -26.91 5.34 2.60
CA THR A 122 -28.29 4.96 2.25
C THR A 122 -28.32 3.48 1.85
N ALA A 123 -29.48 2.85 1.87
CA ALA A 123 -29.63 1.42 1.56
C ALA A 123 -29.24 1.02 0.13
N THR A 124 -29.01 2.00 -0.76
CA THR A 124 -28.52 1.82 -2.13
C THR A 124 -27.22 2.58 -2.28
N LEU A 125 -26.15 1.86 -2.63
CA LEU A 125 -24.83 2.45 -2.94
C LEU A 125 -24.92 3.11 -4.32
N ASP A 126 -24.80 4.43 -4.35
CA ASP A 126 -24.55 5.19 -5.59
C ASP A 126 -23.05 5.48 -5.67
N TRP A 127 -22.44 5.24 -6.84
CA TRP A 127 -21.03 5.52 -7.07
C TRP A 127 -20.65 7.00 -6.80
N SER A 128 -21.58 7.93 -7.00
CA SER A 128 -21.37 9.35 -6.73
C SER A 128 -21.21 9.68 -5.23
N GLN A 129 -21.58 8.74 -4.35
CA GLN A 129 -21.49 8.86 -2.89
C GLN A 129 -20.23 8.21 -2.32
N LEU A 130 -19.41 7.56 -3.16
CA LEU A 130 -18.15 7.00 -2.71
C LEU A 130 -17.22 8.10 -2.20
N PRO A 131 -16.47 7.83 -1.13
CA PRO A 131 -15.49 8.78 -0.62
C PRO A 131 -14.44 9.11 -1.68
N TRP A 132 -14.11 10.38 -1.79
CA TRP A 132 -13.03 10.85 -2.66
C TRP A 132 -11.68 10.67 -1.97
N LEU A 133 -10.63 10.45 -2.75
CA LEU A 133 -9.26 10.55 -2.26
C LEU A 133 -9.03 11.96 -1.70
N ARG A 134 -8.32 12.04 -0.59
CA ARG A 134 -7.84 13.32 -0.08
C ARG A 134 -6.64 13.74 -0.91
N ALA A 135 -6.68 14.97 -1.40
CA ALA A 135 -5.54 15.54 -2.08
C ALA A 135 -4.36 15.72 -1.11
N ASP A 136 -3.16 15.41 -1.57
CA ASP A 136 -1.93 15.71 -0.84
C ASP A 136 -1.68 17.23 -0.87
N THR A 137 -1.86 17.87 0.26
CA THR A 137 -1.64 19.33 0.39
C THR A 137 -0.17 19.72 0.30
N SER A 138 0.74 18.77 0.35
CA SER A 138 2.19 18.98 0.17
C SER A 138 2.64 18.88 -1.30
N ASP A 139 1.76 18.37 -2.19
CA ASP A 139 2.06 18.29 -3.61
C ASP A 139 2.26 19.68 -4.22
N PRO A 140 3.32 19.92 -5.00
CA PRO A 140 3.60 21.22 -5.64
C PRO A 140 2.45 21.72 -6.50
N GLN A 141 1.65 20.83 -7.11
CA GLN A 141 0.51 21.15 -7.96
C GLN A 141 -0.82 21.27 -7.21
N HIS A 142 -0.84 21.10 -5.87
CA HIS A 142 -2.07 21.12 -5.08
C HIS A 142 -2.93 22.36 -5.33
N SER A 143 -2.30 23.55 -5.37
CA SER A 143 -3.02 24.81 -5.61
C SER A 143 -3.62 24.87 -7.01
N TRP A 144 -2.89 24.38 -8.01
CA TRP A 144 -3.36 24.32 -9.38
C TRP A 144 -4.52 23.34 -9.54
N LEU A 145 -4.35 22.12 -9.02
CA LEU A 145 -5.40 21.07 -9.00
C LEU A 145 -6.70 21.57 -8.34
N SER A 146 -6.58 22.34 -7.26
CA SER A 146 -7.73 22.92 -6.59
C SER A 146 -8.47 23.98 -7.44
N SER A 147 -7.81 24.52 -8.46
CA SER A 147 -8.41 25.46 -9.41
C SER A 147 -9.11 24.80 -10.59
N VAL A 148 -8.81 23.51 -10.85
CA VAL A 148 -9.47 22.74 -11.90
C VAL A 148 -10.93 22.50 -11.50
N ALA A 149 -11.85 23.09 -12.26
CA ALA A 149 -13.27 23.06 -11.91
C ALA A 149 -13.84 21.63 -11.94
N PRO A 150 -14.70 21.26 -10.99
CA PRO A 150 -15.47 20.03 -11.11
C PRO A 150 -16.45 20.18 -12.29
N GLY A 151 -16.31 19.30 -13.29
CA GLY A 151 -17.08 19.37 -14.52
C GLY A 151 -17.25 18.02 -15.20
N ASP A 152 -17.57 18.05 -16.48
CA ASP A 152 -17.60 16.85 -17.31
C ASP A 152 -16.24 16.14 -17.26
N PRO A 153 -16.20 14.81 -17.03
CA PRO A 153 -14.95 14.06 -16.91
C PRO A 153 -13.99 14.23 -18.10
N LYS A 154 -14.53 14.40 -19.30
CA LYS A 154 -13.70 14.62 -20.51
C LYS A 154 -13.03 15.99 -20.50
N GLN A 155 -13.77 17.01 -20.10
CA GLN A 155 -13.20 18.36 -19.97
C GLN A 155 -12.15 18.38 -18.88
N ARG A 156 -12.43 17.75 -17.73
CA ARG A 156 -11.48 17.67 -16.62
C ARG A 156 -10.18 16.93 -17.01
N LEU A 157 -10.30 15.88 -17.80
CA LEU A 157 -9.12 15.17 -18.32
C LEU A 157 -8.28 16.08 -19.22
N ALA A 158 -8.93 16.85 -20.11
CA ALA A 158 -8.25 17.81 -20.98
C ALA A 158 -7.58 18.94 -20.17
N ASP A 159 -8.26 19.41 -19.10
CA ASP A 159 -7.69 20.42 -18.22
C ASP A 159 -6.46 19.89 -17.45
N LEU A 160 -6.46 18.61 -17.05
CA LEU A 160 -5.32 17.97 -16.39
C LEU A 160 -4.13 17.76 -17.35
N ASP A 161 -4.37 17.56 -18.64
CA ASP A 161 -3.31 17.48 -19.65
C ASP A 161 -2.55 18.82 -19.82
N GLU A 162 -3.09 19.92 -19.32
CA GLU A 162 -2.45 21.26 -19.32
C GLU A 162 -1.66 21.53 -18.01
N ALA A 163 -1.46 20.51 -17.17
CA ALA A 163 -0.75 20.70 -15.91
C ALA A 163 0.68 21.24 -16.12
N PRO A 164 1.11 22.22 -15.31
CA PRO A 164 2.47 22.78 -15.43
C PRO A 164 3.58 21.74 -15.20
N GLU A 165 3.30 20.75 -14.36
CA GLU A 165 4.17 19.64 -14.01
C GLU A 165 3.31 18.42 -13.67
N TYR A 166 3.72 17.24 -14.14
CA TYR A 166 3.06 15.99 -13.77
C TYR A 166 3.63 15.48 -12.44
N THR A 167 2.81 15.54 -11.43
CA THR A 167 3.10 14.98 -10.09
C THR A 167 2.23 13.74 -9.84
N ALA A 168 2.37 13.12 -8.67
CA ALA A 168 1.58 11.95 -8.30
C ALA A 168 0.06 12.24 -8.15
N GLU A 169 -0.31 13.52 -7.95
CA GLU A 169 -1.71 13.96 -7.81
C GLU A 169 -2.36 14.36 -9.15
N VAL A 170 -1.55 14.66 -10.18
CA VAL A 170 -2.02 15.00 -11.53
C VAL A 170 -2.24 13.76 -12.35
#